data_9225c1701ad510eea5dd06c080fef334
#
_entry.id   9225c1701ad510eea5dd06c080fef334
#
_cell.length_a   1.000
_cell.length_b   1.000
_cell.length_c   1.000
_cell.angle_alpha   90.00
_cell.angle_beta   90.00
_cell.angle_gamma   90.00
#
_symmetry.space_group_name_H-M   'P 1'
#
loop_
_entity.id
_entity.type
_entity.pdbx_description
1 polymer ?
#
loop_
_entity_poly.entity_id
_entity_poly.type
_entity_poly.pdbx_seq_one_letter_code
_entity_poly.pdbx_strand_id
1 'polypeptide(L)'
;VAAVGTGVIVVLGEKLNFKGRSLIKNSFNLNSLGGMIRFLRSLFVATFIIESIGAALSFPVFIQQYTWWDALGISCFHSIAAFNNSGFDILGTGESLAAYTHHIWLNVVTISLIFLGGIGFLVIYEVWNEKWFWRTWSLNTCTSIFMGTTILIIGAILLKFTESFSWLNAFFYSMSARTAGFATIPLSSFAPVTMMTMLILMFIGAAPGSTGGGIKTTTLFVLLMRIRKAVTNKPEEMFHYSIPNSAFRKASIVFFMGLFVVYVSTYLVLMTNPHIPFL
;
A
#
# COMPACT_ATOMS: atom_id res chain seq x y z
N VAL A 1 2.19 -11.35 -8.07
CA VAL A 1 2.11 -12.38 -9.14
C VAL A 1 3.32 -12.29 -10.08
N ALA A 2 3.61 -11.14 -10.72
CA ALA A 2 4.75 -11.02 -11.65
C ALA A 2 6.10 -11.32 -10.99
N ALA A 3 6.34 -10.84 -9.76
CA ALA A 3 7.57 -11.10 -9.02
C ALA A 3 7.73 -12.59 -8.67
N VAL A 4 6.66 -13.23 -8.19
CA VAL A 4 6.67 -14.67 -7.84
C VAL A 4 6.90 -15.52 -9.09
N GLY A 5 6.15 -15.27 -10.17
CA GLY A 5 6.33 -16.01 -11.43
C GLY A 5 7.75 -15.88 -11.99
N THR A 6 8.34 -14.70 -11.91
CA THR A 6 9.72 -14.47 -12.34
C THR A 6 10.73 -15.10 -11.39
N GLY A 7 10.47 -15.06 -10.07
CA GLY A 7 11.28 -15.71 -9.06
C GLY A 7 11.37 -17.21 -9.29
N VAL A 8 10.25 -17.88 -9.57
CA VAL A 8 10.21 -19.30 -9.93
C VAL A 8 11.06 -19.60 -11.17
N ILE A 9 10.96 -18.80 -12.23
CA ILE A 9 11.77 -18.96 -13.46
C ILE A 9 13.26 -18.83 -13.15
N VAL A 10 13.64 -17.85 -12.31
CA VAL A 10 15.05 -17.64 -11.91
C VAL A 10 15.57 -18.78 -11.05
N VAL A 11 14.76 -19.30 -10.12
CA VAL A 11 15.11 -20.44 -9.25
C VAL A 11 15.27 -21.72 -10.07
N LEU A 12 14.45 -21.92 -11.11
CA LEU A 12 14.55 -23.03 -12.03
C LEU A 12 15.76 -22.93 -12.98
N GLY A 13 16.56 -21.89 -12.87
CA GLY A 13 17.77 -21.69 -13.70
C GLY A 13 17.50 -21.32 -15.15
N GLU A 14 16.26 -21.03 -15.52
CA GLU A 14 15.91 -20.61 -16.86
C GLU A 14 16.35 -19.17 -17.12
N LYS A 15 16.96 -18.93 -18.31
CA LYS A 15 17.32 -17.59 -18.76
C LYS A 15 16.05 -16.84 -19.13
N LEU A 16 15.78 -15.75 -18.44
CA LEU A 16 14.67 -14.85 -18.79
C LEU A 16 14.80 -14.38 -20.25
N ASN A 17 13.83 -14.72 -21.06
CA ASN A 17 13.69 -14.22 -22.43
C ASN A 17 13.50 -12.68 -22.43
N PHE A 18 13.85 -12.02 -23.54
CA PHE A 18 13.70 -10.57 -23.70
C PHE A 18 12.27 -10.07 -23.39
N LYS A 19 11.23 -10.82 -23.77
CA LYS A 19 9.84 -10.51 -23.42
C LYS A 19 9.57 -10.54 -21.92
N GLY A 20 10.07 -11.55 -21.22
CA GLY A 20 9.95 -11.65 -19.76
C GLY A 20 10.67 -10.50 -19.04
N ARG A 21 11.87 -10.13 -19.50
CA ARG A 21 12.61 -8.97 -18.97
C ARG A 21 11.88 -7.65 -19.21
N SER A 22 11.25 -7.48 -20.38
CA SER A 22 10.44 -6.30 -20.70
C SER A 22 9.19 -6.20 -19.83
N LEU A 23 8.52 -7.30 -19.56
CA LEU A 23 7.36 -7.35 -18.67
C LEU A 23 7.73 -6.91 -17.24
N ILE A 24 8.83 -7.43 -16.70
CA ILE A 24 9.31 -7.06 -15.36
C ILE A 24 9.70 -5.58 -15.32
N LYS A 25 10.46 -5.12 -16.32
CA LYS A 25 10.82 -3.71 -16.45
C LYS A 25 9.60 -2.81 -16.37
N ASN A 26 8.55 -3.14 -17.11
CA ASN A 26 7.32 -2.36 -17.16
C ASN A 26 6.52 -2.48 -15.83
N SER A 27 6.45 -3.67 -15.24
CA SER A 27 5.72 -3.90 -13.99
C SER A 27 6.32 -3.14 -12.81
N PHE A 28 7.65 -3.03 -12.76
CA PHE A 28 8.37 -2.32 -11.70
C PHE A 28 8.82 -0.91 -12.10
N ASN A 29 8.49 -0.47 -13.33
CA ASN A 29 8.89 0.84 -13.86
C ASN A 29 10.42 1.09 -13.81
N LEU A 30 11.20 0.06 -14.15
CA LEU A 30 12.66 0.11 -14.13
C LEU A 30 13.19 0.85 -15.37
N ASN A 31 14.24 1.65 -15.19
CA ASN A 31 14.85 2.40 -16.30
C ASN A 31 15.69 1.52 -17.24
N SER A 32 16.23 0.40 -16.76
CA SER A 32 17.09 -0.48 -17.55
C SER A 32 16.78 -1.95 -17.33
N LEU A 33 17.19 -2.81 -18.28
CA LEU A 33 17.12 -4.27 -18.17
C LEU A 33 18.34 -4.86 -17.42
N GLY A 34 19.37 -4.07 -17.21
CA GLY A 34 20.56 -4.47 -16.47
C GLY A 34 20.32 -4.57 -14.97
N GLY A 35 20.94 -5.54 -14.31
CA GLY A 35 20.81 -5.70 -12.85
C GLY A 35 19.47 -6.24 -12.34
N MET A 36 18.52 -6.57 -13.23
CA MET A 36 17.18 -7.00 -12.86
C MET A 36 17.15 -8.26 -11.99
N ILE A 37 18.02 -9.22 -12.25
CA ILE A 37 18.12 -10.46 -11.43
C ILE A 37 18.59 -10.10 -10.01
N ARG A 38 19.57 -9.19 -9.90
CA ARG A 38 20.06 -8.72 -8.59
C ARG A 38 18.95 -7.98 -7.84
N PHE A 39 18.20 -7.12 -8.52
CA PHE A 39 17.04 -6.42 -7.97
C PHE A 39 15.98 -7.41 -7.45
N LEU A 40 15.58 -8.40 -8.25
CA LEU A 40 14.61 -9.42 -7.85
C LEU A 40 15.10 -10.23 -6.63
N ARG A 41 16.36 -10.65 -6.64
CA ARG A 41 16.94 -11.35 -5.48
C ARG A 41 16.89 -10.49 -4.22
N SER A 42 17.28 -9.22 -4.31
CA SER A 42 17.19 -8.28 -3.18
C SER A 42 15.77 -8.08 -2.70
N LEU A 43 14.81 -8.03 -3.63
CA LEU A 43 13.38 -7.93 -3.32
C LEU A 43 12.91 -9.13 -2.51
N PHE A 44 13.18 -10.36 -2.95
CA PHE A 44 12.80 -11.57 -2.21
C PHE A 44 13.45 -11.64 -0.83
N VAL A 45 14.73 -11.31 -0.73
CA VAL A 45 15.43 -11.30 0.56
C VAL A 45 14.83 -10.25 1.50
N ALA A 46 14.59 -9.02 1.01
CA ALA A 46 13.99 -7.96 1.81
C ALA A 46 12.57 -8.33 2.28
N THR A 47 11.74 -8.87 1.38
CA THR A 47 10.39 -9.35 1.71
C THR A 47 10.45 -10.42 2.79
N PHE A 48 11.28 -11.44 2.61
CA PHE A 48 11.42 -12.52 3.59
C PHE A 48 11.88 -12.02 4.97
N ILE A 49 12.85 -11.10 5.00
CA ILE A 49 13.32 -10.50 6.25
C ILE A 49 12.20 -9.71 6.94
N ILE A 50 11.50 -8.84 6.21
CA ILE A 50 10.43 -8.00 6.77
C ILE A 50 9.28 -8.87 7.30
N GLU A 51 8.84 -9.86 6.51
CA GLU A 51 7.78 -10.78 6.91
C GLU A 51 8.19 -11.65 8.10
N SER A 52 9.44 -12.12 8.17
CA SER A 52 9.95 -12.87 9.32
C SER A 52 10.01 -12.02 10.59
N ILE A 53 10.45 -10.77 10.49
CA ILE A 53 10.44 -9.83 11.62
C ILE A 53 9.00 -9.55 12.06
N GLY A 54 8.09 -9.30 11.13
CA GLY A 54 6.68 -9.09 11.42
C GLY A 54 6.04 -10.27 12.13
N ALA A 55 6.33 -11.50 11.68
CA ALA A 55 5.86 -12.73 12.33
C ALA A 55 6.41 -12.86 13.75
N ALA A 56 7.72 -12.62 13.94
CA ALA A 56 8.34 -12.66 15.26
C ALA A 56 7.77 -11.61 16.22
N LEU A 57 7.43 -10.41 15.74
CA LEU A 57 6.83 -9.35 16.54
C LEU A 57 5.34 -9.61 16.85
N SER A 58 4.62 -10.32 16.01
CA SER A 58 3.21 -10.68 16.20
C SER A 58 3.05 -11.92 17.09
N PHE A 59 4.03 -12.82 17.11
CA PHE A 59 3.99 -14.10 17.83
C PHE A 59 3.68 -13.96 19.33
N PRO A 60 4.30 -13.02 20.11
CA PRO A 60 4.03 -12.86 21.54
C PRO A 60 2.57 -12.51 21.85
N VAL A 61 1.82 -12.00 20.87
CA VAL A 61 0.41 -11.67 21.03
C VAL A 61 -0.45 -12.91 20.84
N PHE A 62 -0.21 -13.64 19.76
CA PHE A 62 -1.02 -14.80 19.44
C PHE A 62 -0.78 -16.01 20.35
N ILE A 63 0.45 -16.17 20.90
CA ILE A 63 0.75 -17.26 21.84
C ILE A 63 -0.04 -17.16 23.17
N GLN A 64 -0.62 -15.99 23.48
CA GLN A 64 -1.44 -15.82 24.67
C GLN A 64 -2.81 -16.49 24.56
N GLN A 65 -3.30 -16.75 23.31
CA GLN A 65 -4.63 -17.28 23.05
C GLN A 65 -4.64 -18.59 22.29
N TYR A 66 -3.54 -18.91 21.61
CA TYR A 66 -3.43 -20.08 20.73
C TYR A 66 -2.31 -21.01 21.17
N THR A 67 -2.35 -22.27 20.73
CA THR A 67 -1.24 -23.20 20.94
C THR A 67 0.02 -22.70 20.23
N TRP A 68 1.19 -23.19 20.63
CA TRP A 68 2.47 -22.72 20.08
C TRP A 68 2.53 -22.84 18.52
N TRP A 69 2.05 -23.96 17.98
CA TRP A 69 2.05 -24.20 16.54
C TRP A 69 1.03 -23.32 15.81
N ASP A 70 -0.17 -23.16 16.38
CA ASP A 70 -1.20 -22.30 15.80
C ASP A 70 -0.77 -20.84 15.86
N ALA A 71 -0.22 -20.38 16.98
CA ALA A 71 0.30 -19.02 17.14
C ALA A 71 1.41 -18.72 16.12
N LEU A 72 2.32 -19.68 15.86
CA LEU A 72 3.34 -19.52 14.84
C LEU A 72 2.73 -19.42 13.43
N GLY A 73 1.79 -20.30 13.10
CA GLY A 73 1.08 -20.28 11.82
C GLY A 73 0.33 -18.96 11.59
N ILE A 74 -0.44 -18.52 12.60
CA ILE A 74 -1.19 -17.26 12.57
C ILE A 74 -0.25 -16.06 12.41
N SER A 75 0.86 -16.04 13.16
CA SER A 75 1.83 -14.94 13.09
C SER A 75 2.49 -14.83 11.73
N CYS A 76 2.90 -15.94 11.14
CA CYS A 76 3.46 -15.98 9.79
C CYS A 76 2.43 -15.53 8.75
N PHE A 77 1.22 -16.05 8.81
CA PHE A 77 0.15 -15.68 7.90
C PHE A 77 -0.20 -14.19 8.01
N HIS A 78 -0.39 -13.69 9.26
CA HIS A 78 -0.70 -12.29 9.53
C HIS A 78 0.38 -11.35 8.98
N SER A 79 1.65 -11.68 9.20
CA SER A 79 2.76 -10.86 8.71
C SER A 79 2.80 -10.81 7.18
N ILE A 80 2.64 -11.96 6.52
CA ILE A 80 2.57 -12.06 5.05
C ILE A 80 1.35 -11.29 4.54
N ALA A 81 0.18 -11.49 5.13
CA ALA A 81 -1.05 -10.82 4.72
C ALA A 81 -0.97 -9.30 4.89
N ALA A 82 -0.39 -8.81 5.99
CA ALA A 82 -0.22 -7.40 6.27
C ALA A 82 0.79 -6.73 5.31
N PHE A 83 1.96 -7.33 5.10
CA PHE A 83 2.97 -6.80 4.18
C PHE A 83 2.49 -6.80 2.72
N ASN A 84 1.73 -7.82 2.32
CA ASN A 84 1.18 -7.90 0.96
C ASN A 84 -0.14 -7.11 0.79
N ASN A 85 -0.59 -6.36 1.78
CA ASN A 85 -1.83 -5.57 1.74
C ASN A 85 -3.03 -6.40 1.27
N SER A 86 -3.18 -7.63 1.77
CA SER A 86 -4.23 -8.57 1.34
C SER A 86 -5.46 -8.59 2.25
N GLY A 87 -5.31 -8.19 3.52
CA GLY A 87 -6.41 -8.06 4.48
C GLY A 87 -7.05 -9.37 4.94
N PHE A 88 -6.46 -10.51 4.57
CA PHE A 88 -6.95 -11.81 5.01
C PHE A 88 -6.48 -12.15 6.42
N ASP A 89 -7.34 -12.82 7.17
CA ASP A 89 -7.02 -13.43 8.45
C ASP A 89 -7.38 -14.93 8.45
N ILE A 90 -6.83 -15.67 9.40
CA ILE A 90 -7.13 -17.09 9.65
C ILE A 90 -7.59 -17.32 11.09
N LEU A 91 -8.10 -16.27 11.75
CA LEU A 91 -8.56 -16.34 13.14
C LEU A 91 -9.88 -17.11 13.29
N GLY A 92 -10.57 -17.37 12.18
CA GLY A 92 -11.77 -18.22 12.13
C GLY A 92 -13.07 -17.53 12.54
N THR A 93 -13.02 -16.26 12.98
CA THR A 93 -14.19 -15.48 13.40
C THR A 93 -14.88 -14.77 12.25
N GLY A 94 -14.18 -14.54 11.14
CA GLY A 94 -14.65 -13.68 10.01
C GLY A 94 -14.70 -12.19 10.35
N GLU A 95 -14.23 -11.80 11.53
CA GLU A 95 -14.25 -10.42 12.03
C GLU A 95 -12.90 -9.72 11.92
N SER A 96 -11.97 -10.28 11.15
CA SER A 96 -10.61 -9.77 10.98
C SER A 96 -9.89 -9.61 12.35
N LEU A 97 -9.38 -8.43 12.67
CA LEU A 97 -8.65 -8.15 13.93
C LEU A 97 -9.53 -7.54 15.03
N ALA A 98 -10.86 -7.77 15.01
CA ALA A 98 -11.78 -7.15 15.98
C ALA A 98 -11.43 -7.48 17.45
N ALA A 99 -11.02 -8.73 17.74
CA ALA A 99 -10.57 -9.14 19.06
C ALA A 99 -9.33 -8.34 19.57
N TYR A 100 -8.58 -7.71 18.68
CA TYR A 100 -7.34 -6.98 18.96
C TYR A 100 -7.46 -5.46 18.82
N THR A 101 -8.67 -4.91 18.80
CA THR A 101 -8.94 -3.46 18.59
C THR A 101 -8.11 -2.57 19.54
N HIS A 102 -7.93 -2.98 20.79
CA HIS A 102 -7.20 -2.22 21.81
C HIS A 102 -5.75 -2.67 22.02
N HIS A 103 -5.30 -3.67 21.27
CA HIS A 103 -3.96 -4.22 21.41
C HIS A 103 -2.93 -3.35 20.66
N ILE A 104 -2.36 -2.36 21.35
CA ILE A 104 -1.47 -1.34 20.75
C ILE A 104 -0.32 -1.97 19.96
N TRP A 105 0.37 -2.97 20.53
CA TRP A 105 1.52 -3.59 19.90
C TRP A 105 1.19 -4.25 18.56
N LEU A 106 0.15 -5.08 18.51
CA LEU A 106 -0.24 -5.75 17.27
C LEU A 106 -0.68 -4.76 16.20
N ASN A 107 -1.47 -3.75 16.59
CA ASN A 107 -1.92 -2.72 15.64
C ASN A 107 -0.75 -1.91 15.06
N VAL A 108 0.25 -1.55 15.87
CA VAL A 108 1.45 -0.83 15.41
C VAL A 108 2.27 -1.72 14.47
N VAL A 109 2.46 -3.00 14.79
CA VAL A 109 3.15 -3.96 13.90
C VAL A 109 2.40 -4.09 12.57
N THR A 110 1.08 -4.24 12.60
CA THR A 110 0.24 -4.34 11.40
C THR A 110 0.34 -3.08 10.53
N ILE A 111 0.18 -1.89 11.12
CA ILE A 111 0.33 -0.60 10.43
C ILE A 111 1.71 -0.50 9.75
N SER A 112 2.76 -0.89 10.48
CA SER A 112 4.13 -0.83 9.98
C SER A 112 4.36 -1.77 8.79
N LEU A 113 3.84 -3.00 8.86
CA LEU A 113 3.93 -3.97 7.77
C LEU A 113 3.18 -3.48 6.52
N ILE A 114 1.94 -3.00 6.68
CA ILE A 114 1.14 -2.43 5.61
C ILE A 114 1.85 -1.23 4.97
N PHE A 115 2.42 -0.35 5.79
CA PHE A 115 3.17 0.81 5.30
C PHE A 115 4.38 0.39 4.48
N LEU A 116 5.20 -0.53 4.99
CA LEU A 116 6.39 -1.04 4.29
C LEU A 116 6.03 -1.73 2.96
N GLY A 117 4.96 -2.52 2.93
CA GLY A 117 4.47 -3.11 1.69
C GLY A 117 3.93 -2.05 0.70
N GLY A 118 3.30 -1.00 1.24
CA GLY A 118 2.66 0.08 0.46
C GLY A 118 3.59 1.14 -0.11
N ILE A 119 4.80 1.33 0.43
CA ILE A 119 5.77 2.33 -0.09
C ILE A 119 6.48 1.90 -1.38
N GLY A 120 6.43 0.62 -1.72
CA GLY A 120 6.99 0.07 -2.95
C GLY A 120 8.38 -0.53 -2.82
N PHE A 121 8.59 -1.61 -3.55
CA PHE A 121 9.84 -2.38 -3.49
C PHE A 121 11.06 -1.61 -4.00
N LEU A 122 10.89 -0.72 -4.98
CA LEU A 122 11.96 0.16 -5.46
C LEU A 122 12.42 1.11 -4.37
N VAL A 123 11.50 1.62 -3.57
CA VAL A 123 11.80 2.50 -2.43
C VAL A 123 12.61 1.73 -1.38
N ILE A 124 12.16 0.53 -1.01
CA ILE A 124 12.88 -0.32 -0.04
C ILE A 124 14.30 -0.62 -0.54
N TYR A 125 14.43 -0.97 -1.83
CA TYR A 125 15.71 -1.28 -2.46
C TYR A 125 16.65 -0.06 -2.46
N GLU A 126 16.15 1.11 -2.81
CA GLU A 126 16.95 2.34 -2.89
C GLU A 126 17.38 2.81 -1.50
N VAL A 127 16.47 2.82 -0.53
CA VAL A 127 16.78 3.17 0.87
C VAL A 127 17.84 2.22 1.46
N TRP A 128 17.76 0.92 1.14
CA TRP A 128 18.73 -0.07 1.61
C TRP A 128 20.13 0.15 1.02
N ASN A 129 20.22 0.44 -0.28
CA ASN A 129 21.49 0.60 -0.97
C ASN A 129 22.15 1.97 -0.72
N GLU A 130 21.36 3.06 -0.70
CA GLU A 130 21.85 4.44 -0.52
C GLU A 130 22.04 4.83 0.95
N LYS A 131 21.97 3.89 1.88
CA LYS A 131 22.28 4.06 3.31
C LYS A 131 21.64 5.30 3.95
N TRP A 132 20.37 5.57 3.69
CA TRP A 132 19.58 6.66 4.30
C TRP A 132 20.00 8.09 3.90
N PHE A 133 20.82 8.27 2.88
CA PHE A 133 21.14 9.59 2.34
C PHE A 133 19.99 10.09 1.47
N TRP A 134 19.02 10.79 2.07
CA TRP A 134 17.82 11.30 1.39
C TRP A 134 18.10 12.20 0.15
N ARG A 135 19.29 12.80 0.08
CA ARG A 135 19.70 13.65 -1.06
C ARG A 135 20.03 12.85 -2.33
N THR A 136 20.33 11.58 -2.21
CA THR A 136 20.64 10.70 -3.35
C THR A 136 19.41 9.94 -3.84
N TRP A 137 18.31 10.01 -3.10
CA TRP A 137 17.09 9.29 -3.43
C TRP A 137 16.41 9.82 -4.70
N SER A 138 15.88 8.93 -5.51
CA SER A 138 15.11 9.28 -6.70
C SER A 138 13.83 10.05 -6.34
N LEU A 139 13.31 10.80 -7.31
CA LEU A 139 12.02 11.49 -7.15
C LEU A 139 10.90 10.51 -6.74
N ASN A 140 10.91 9.29 -7.27
CA ASN A 140 9.92 8.27 -6.93
C ASN A 140 9.99 7.91 -5.43
N THR A 141 11.17 7.70 -4.89
CA THR A 141 11.38 7.36 -3.47
C THR A 141 10.97 8.50 -2.55
N CYS A 142 11.44 9.72 -2.82
CA CYS A 142 11.06 10.89 -2.05
C CYS A 142 9.54 11.11 -2.07
N THR A 143 8.93 11.03 -3.25
CA THR A 143 7.47 11.23 -3.41
C THR A 143 6.67 10.14 -2.72
N SER A 144 7.08 8.88 -2.84
CA SER A 144 6.36 7.75 -2.24
C SER A 144 6.35 7.82 -0.72
N ILE A 145 7.49 8.11 -0.10
CA ILE A 145 7.61 8.25 1.36
C ILE A 145 6.83 9.50 1.83
N PHE A 146 7.04 10.64 1.17
CA PHE A 146 6.37 11.89 1.53
C PHE A 146 4.84 11.77 1.43
N MET A 147 4.32 11.34 0.28
CA MET A 147 2.88 11.19 0.07
C MET A 147 2.30 10.07 0.94
N GLY A 148 3.02 8.95 1.08
CA GLY A 148 2.60 7.84 1.94
C GLY A 148 2.38 8.28 3.38
N THR A 149 3.34 9.02 3.94
CA THR A 149 3.26 9.54 5.32
C THR A 149 2.21 10.66 5.44
N THR A 150 2.16 11.58 4.47
CA THR A 150 1.21 12.69 4.47
C THR A 150 -0.24 12.20 4.45
N ILE A 151 -0.55 11.24 3.55
CA ILE A 151 -1.91 10.69 3.45
C ILE A 151 -2.27 9.89 4.73
N LEU A 152 -1.31 9.15 5.32
CA LEU A 152 -1.52 8.46 6.58
C LEU A 152 -1.91 9.43 7.70
N ILE A 153 -1.17 10.54 7.85
CA ILE A 153 -1.43 11.54 8.88
C ILE A 153 -2.75 12.27 8.64
N ILE A 154 -2.98 12.77 7.42
CA ILE A 154 -4.21 13.48 7.08
C ILE A 154 -5.42 12.57 7.22
N GLY A 155 -5.34 11.33 6.73
CA GLY A 155 -6.41 10.34 6.87
C GLY A 155 -6.72 10.03 8.33
N ALA A 156 -5.70 9.84 9.17
CA ALA A 156 -5.90 9.60 10.60
C ALA A 156 -6.56 10.80 11.30
N ILE A 157 -6.14 12.03 10.97
CA ILE A 157 -6.76 13.24 11.50
C ILE A 157 -8.24 13.33 11.08
N LEU A 158 -8.54 13.15 9.81
CA LEU A 158 -9.91 13.19 9.31
C LEU A 158 -10.79 12.12 9.98
N LEU A 159 -10.32 10.88 10.07
CA LEU A 159 -11.04 9.79 10.72
C LEU A 159 -11.22 10.04 12.22
N LYS A 160 -10.27 10.66 12.89
CA LYS A 160 -10.39 11.06 14.30
C LYS A 160 -11.48 12.11 14.52
N PHE A 161 -11.67 13.04 13.58
CA PHE A 161 -12.70 14.08 13.67
C PHE A 161 -14.09 13.59 13.27
N THR A 162 -14.19 12.58 12.42
CA THR A 162 -15.48 12.04 11.95
C THR A 162 -16.06 10.96 12.86
N GLU A 163 -15.20 10.31 13.65
CA GLU A 163 -15.58 9.27 14.61
C GLU A 163 -14.89 9.47 15.97
N SER A 164 -15.48 8.92 17.02
CA SER A 164 -14.89 8.88 18.36
C SER A 164 -13.77 7.84 18.47
N PHE A 165 -12.96 7.67 17.42
CA PHE A 165 -11.85 6.72 17.42
C PHE A 165 -10.76 7.09 18.42
N SER A 166 -10.09 6.08 18.99
CA SER A 166 -8.77 6.28 19.56
C SER A 166 -7.79 6.69 18.44
N TRP A 167 -6.71 7.38 18.79
CA TRP A 167 -5.65 7.69 17.82
C TRP A 167 -5.10 6.43 17.15
N LEU A 168 -5.00 5.33 17.90
CA LEU A 168 -4.56 4.03 17.39
C LEU A 168 -5.47 3.56 16.24
N ASN A 169 -6.80 3.56 16.47
CA ASN A 169 -7.76 3.14 15.46
C ASN A 169 -7.80 4.10 14.26
N ALA A 170 -7.67 5.41 14.50
CA ALA A 170 -7.61 6.40 13.42
C ALA A 170 -6.42 6.16 12.49
N PHE A 171 -5.22 5.90 13.03
CA PHE A 171 -4.04 5.54 12.23
C PHE A 171 -4.21 4.17 11.57
N PHE A 172 -4.78 3.19 12.28
CA PHE A 172 -5.04 1.87 11.74
C PHE A 172 -5.94 1.93 10.50
N TYR A 173 -7.09 2.60 10.61
CA TYR A 173 -8.02 2.72 9.49
C TYR A 173 -7.49 3.60 8.37
N SER A 174 -6.78 4.68 8.68
CA SER A 174 -6.11 5.48 7.65
C SER A 174 -5.13 4.67 6.82
N MET A 175 -4.45 3.69 7.45
CA MET A 175 -3.53 2.81 6.74
C MET A 175 -4.24 1.67 6.04
N SER A 176 -5.18 0.99 6.74
CA SER A 176 -5.89 -0.17 6.23
C SER A 176 -6.79 0.17 5.04
N ALA A 177 -7.47 1.33 5.04
CA ALA A 177 -8.27 1.82 3.93
C ALA A 177 -7.49 1.93 2.62
N ARG A 178 -6.18 2.14 2.68
CA ARG A 178 -5.32 2.23 1.50
C ARG A 178 -4.97 0.85 0.93
N THR A 179 -6.02 0.07 0.67
CA THR A 179 -5.98 -1.25 0.00
C THR A 179 -5.38 -2.40 0.82
N ALA A 180 -5.30 -2.27 2.16
CA ALA A 180 -4.88 -3.39 3.00
C ALA A 180 -6.04 -4.28 3.45
N GLY A 181 -7.20 -3.70 3.82
CA GLY A 181 -8.43 -4.44 4.05
C GLY A 181 -8.61 -5.03 5.46
N PHE A 182 -7.67 -4.83 6.39
CA PHE A 182 -7.85 -5.25 7.78
C PHE A 182 -8.86 -4.36 8.50
N ALA A 183 -9.68 -4.96 9.36
CA ALA A 183 -10.67 -4.27 10.18
C ALA A 183 -10.52 -4.66 11.66
N THR A 184 -10.64 -3.68 12.54
CA THR A 184 -10.69 -3.86 14.01
C THR A 184 -12.07 -3.53 14.57
N ILE A 185 -12.91 -2.86 13.79
CA ILE A 185 -14.30 -2.46 14.13
C ILE A 185 -15.13 -2.74 12.89
N PRO A 186 -16.37 -3.25 13.00
CA PRO A 186 -17.22 -3.49 11.85
C PRO A 186 -17.51 -2.19 11.08
N LEU A 187 -17.34 -2.21 9.75
CA LEU A 187 -17.56 -1.04 8.90
C LEU A 187 -19.01 -0.53 8.95
N SER A 188 -19.96 -1.42 9.24
CA SER A 188 -21.37 -1.09 9.39
C SER A 188 -21.68 -0.15 10.56
N SER A 189 -20.76 -0.01 11.50
CA SER A 189 -20.92 0.92 12.64
C SER A 189 -20.46 2.34 12.35
N PHE A 190 -19.88 2.62 11.18
CA PHE A 190 -19.29 3.92 10.87
C PHE A 190 -20.33 4.91 10.38
N ALA A 191 -20.14 6.18 10.76
CA ALA A 191 -20.92 7.28 10.24
C ALA A 191 -20.73 7.45 8.71
N PRO A 192 -21.75 7.94 7.97
CA PRO A 192 -21.63 8.16 6.52
C PRO A 192 -20.44 9.04 6.11
N VAL A 193 -20.09 10.04 6.92
CA VAL A 193 -18.94 10.93 6.68
C VAL A 193 -17.62 10.17 6.77
N THR A 194 -17.51 9.25 7.72
CA THR A 194 -16.35 8.35 7.87
C THR A 194 -16.22 7.43 6.68
N MET A 195 -17.35 6.85 6.23
CA MET A 195 -17.35 5.99 5.03
C MET A 195 -16.91 6.77 3.79
N MET A 196 -17.38 8.01 3.59
CA MET A 196 -16.90 8.87 2.49
C MET A 196 -15.39 9.15 2.58
N THR A 197 -14.88 9.41 3.77
CA THR A 197 -13.43 9.59 3.98
C THR A 197 -12.66 8.31 3.61
N MET A 198 -13.16 7.16 4.04
CA MET A 198 -12.59 5.85 3.70
C MET A 198 -12.59 5.60 2.18
N LEU A 199 -13.69 5.91 1.48
CA LEU A 199 -13.76 5.77 0.01
C LEU A 199 -12.68 6.60 -0.70
N ILE A 200 -12.42 7.83 -0.25
CA ILE A 200 -11.34 8.67 -0.79
C ILE A 200 -9.97 8.01 -0.54
N LEU A 201 -9.74 7.51 0.68
CA LEU A 201 -8.49 6.83 1.03
C LEU A 201 -8.30 5.52 0.25
N MET A 202 -9.37 4.76 0.00
CA MET A 202 -9.36 3.54 -0.83
C MET A 202 -9.03 3.85 -2.29
N PHE A 203 -9.54 4.96 -2.82
CA PHE A 203 -9.24 5.40 -4.17
C PHE A 203 -7.76 5.83 -4.32
N ILE A 204 -7.21 6.50 -3.30
CA ILE A 204 -5.80 6.89 -3.23
C ILE A 204 -5.01 5.72 -2.63
N GLY A 205 -4.57 4.82 -3.47
CA GLY A 205 -3.88 3.62 -3.03
C GLY A 205 -2.42 3.83 -2.61
N ALA A 206 -1.59 2.87 -2.97
CA ALA A 206 -0.20 2.79 -2.55
C ALA A 206 0.78 3.34 -3.61
N ALA A 207 2.08 3.29 -3.32
CA ALA A 207 3.14 3.76 -4.23
C ALA A 207 3.32 2.85 -5.46
N PRO A 208 3.97 3.32 -6.53
CA PRO A 208 4.33 2.48 -7.67
C PRO A 208 5.25 1.32 -7.27
N GLY A 209 5.00 0.13 -7.85
CA GLY A 209 5.79 -1.06 -7.52
C GLY A 209 5.62 -1.55 -6.08
N SER A 210 4.49 -1.26 -5.44
CA SER A 210 4.09 -1.73 -4.12
C SER A 210 3.13 -2.91 -4.21
N THR A 211 2.80 -3.51 -3.07
CA THR A 211 1.78 -4.56 -2.94
C THR A 211 0.36 -4.01 -2.99
N GLY A 212 0.16 -2.71 -2.68
CA GLY A 212 -1.16 -2.08 -2.67
C GLY A 212 -1.69 -1.68 -4.05
N GLY A 213 -3.02 -1.63 -4.17
CA GLY A 213 -3.76 -1.21 -5.36
C GLY A 213 -4.00 0.30 -5.45
N GLY A 214 -5.12 0.68 -6.04
CA GLY A 214 -5.59 2.06 -6.16
C GLY A 214 -4.76 2.95 -7.09
N ILE A 215 -5.14 4.24 -7.16
CA ILE A 215 -4.35 5.26 -7.86
C ILE A 215 -3.06 5.50 -7.11
N LYS A 216 -1.95 5.45 -7.82
CA LYS A 216 -0.63 5.54 -7.21
C LYS A 216 -0.38 6.91 -6.57
N THR A 217 0.26 6.92 -5.41
CA THR A 217 0.59 8.15 -4.67
C THR A 217 1.36 9.16 -5.52
N THR A 218 2.22 8.70 -6.43
CA THR A 218 2.94 9.54 -7.38
C THR A 218 2.01 10.20 -8.40
N THR A 219 0.92 9.54 -8.81
CA THR A 219 -0.10 10.13 -9.69
C THR A 219 -0.78 11.30 -9.00
N LEU A 220 -1.23 11.10 -7.75
CA LEU A 220 -1.84 12.18 -6.96
C LEU A 220 -0.84 13.32 -6.75
N PHE A 221 0.42 13.03 -6.44
CA PHE A 221 1.46 14.03 -6.26
C PHE A 221 1.62 14.93 -7.50
N VAL A 222 1.71 14.34 -8.69
CA VAL A 222 1.85 15.09 -9.96
C VAL A 222 0.64 16.00 -10.19
N LEU A 223 -0.58 15.53 -9.90
CA LEU A 223 -1.80 16.34 -10.00
C LEU A 223 -1.79 17.52 -9.02
N LEU A 224 -1.42 17.28 -7.76
CA LEU A 224 -1.32 18.33 -6.74
C LEU A 224 -0.26 19.38 -7.10
N MET A 225 0.90 18.96 -7.63
CA MET A 225 1.94 19.89 -8.08
C MET A 225 1.46 20.77 -9.25
N ARG A 226 0.64 20.21 -10.16
CA ARG A 226 0.04 21.00 -11.24
C ARG A 226 -0.96 22.04 -10.73
N ILE A 227 -1.81 21.65 -9.77
CA ILE A 227 -2.73 22.59 -9.10
C ILE A 227 -1.93 23.68 -8.40
N ARG A 228 -0.90 23.32 -7.65
CA ARG A 228 -0.01 24.30 -7.00
C ARG A 228 0.60 25.27 -7.99
N LYS A 229 1.10 24.82 -9.14
CA LYS A 229 1.63 25.69 -10.20
C LYS A 229 0.57 26.64 -10.72
N ALA A 230 -0.63 26.16 -11.01
CA ALA A 230 -1.73 26.97 -11.52
C ALA A 230 -2.14 28.08 -10.54
N VAL A 231 -2.10 27.81 -9.23
CA VAL A 231 -2.49 28.78 -8.19
C VAL A 231 -1.34 29.74 -7.84
N THR A 232 -0.09 29.24 -7.78
CA THR A 232 1.04 30.03 -7.25
C THR A 232 1.99 30.56 -8.31
N ASN A 233 1.83 30.18 -9.59
CA ASN A 233 2.76 30.42 -10.70
C ASN A 233 4.22 30.01 -10.43
N LYS A 234 4.44 29.15 -9.41
CA LYS A 234 5.77 28.60 -9.12
C LYS A 234 6.08 27.40 -10.01
N PRO A 235 7.37 27.14 -10.35
CA PRO A 235 7.73 25.99 -11.16
C PRO A 235 7.32 24.67 -10.50
N GLU A 236 7.08 23.64 -11.32
CA GLU A 236 6.75 22.28 -10.86
C GLU A 236 8.02 21.55 -10.40
N GLU A 237 8.67 22.11 -9.38
CA GLU A 237 9.89 21.57 -8.82
C GLU A 237 9.66 21.16 -7.36
N MET A 238 10.08 19.95 -7.00
CA MET A 238 10.11 19.46 -5.64
C MET A 238 11.23 18.44 -5.49
N PHE A 239 11.87 18.39 -4.32
CA PHE A 239 13.00 17.49 -4.05
C PHE A 239 14.14 17.63 -5.08
N HIS A 240 14.42 18.81 -5.60
CA HIS A 240 15.43 19.12 -6.64
C HIS A 240 15.12 18.53 -8.03
N TYR A 241 13.91 18.06 -8.27
CA TYR A 241 13.47 17.49 -9.55
C TYR A 241 12.36 18.34 -10.17
N SER A 242 12.43 18.54 -11.48
CA SER A 242 11.35 19.12 -12.25
C SER A 242 10.42 18.05 -12.81
N ILE A 243 9.11 18.30 -12.80
CA ILE A 243 8.11 17.35 -13.28
C ILE A 243 7.79 17.65 -14.75
N PRO A 244 8.03 16.71 -15.68
CA PRO A 244 7.76 16.93 -17.09
C PRO A 244 6.25 16.97 -17.38
N ASN A 245 5.84 17.76 -18.37
CA ASN A 245 4.43 17.86 -18.80
C ASN A 245 3.84 16.51 -19.24
N SER A 246 4.66 15.61 -19.75
CA SER A 246 4.23 14.24 -20.11
C SER A 246 3.77 13.42 -18.92
N ALA A 247 4.37 13.63 -17.73
CA ALA A 247 3.96 12.96 -16.50
C ALA A 247 2.56 13.43 -16.07
N PHE A 248 2.29 14.73 -16.16
CA PHE A 248 0.95 15.27 -15.86
C PHE A 248 -0.12 14.68 -16.78
N ARG A 249 0.12 14.64 -18.11
CA ARG A 249 -0.84 14.06 -19.04
C ARG A 249 -1.15 12.61 -18.73
N LYS A 250 -0.14 11.79 -18.42
CA LYS A 250 -0.32 10.39 -18.01
C LYS A 250 -1.07 10.29 -16.69
N ALA A 251 -0.72 11.10 -15.69
CA ALA A 251 -1.38 11.12 -14.40
C ALA A 251 -2.86 11.48 -14.50
N SER A 252 -3.21 12.48 -15.33
CA SER A 252 -4.61 12.85 -15.57
C SER A 252 -5.42 11.73 -16.21
N ILE A 253 -4.86 11.06 -17.25
CA ILE A 253 -5.52 9.93 -17.88
C ILE A 253 -5.79 8.81 -16.87
N VAL A 254 -4.79 8.42 -16.07
CA VAL A 254 -4.93 7.37 -15.06
C VAL A 254 -5.98 7.76 -14.02
N PHE A 255 -6.01 9.01 -13.58
CA PHE A 255 -6.96 9.51 -12.58
C PHE A 255 -8.41 9.44 -13.11
N PHE A 256 -8.67 9.98 -14.30
CA PHE A 256 -10.02 9.97 -14.87
C PHE A 256 -10.49 8.56 -15.25
N MET A 257 -9.58 7.72 -15.76
CA MET A 257 -9.91 6.32 -16.03
C MET A 257 -10.22 5.55 -14.74
N GLY A 258 -9.49 5.82 -13.66
CA GLY A 258 -9.78 5.24 -12.34
C GLY A 258 -11.16 5.64 -11.83
N LEU A 259 -11.50 6.93 -11.90
CA LEU A 259 -12.85 7.41 -11.53
C LEU A 259 -13.93 6.77 -12.40
N PHE A 260 -13.70 6.68 -13.71
CA PHE A 260 -14.64 6.05 -14.63
C PHE A 260 -14.89 4.58 -14.28
N VAL A 261 -13.83 3.82 -14.00
CA VAL A 261 -13.96 2.40 -13.59
C VAL A 261 -14.74 2.26 -12.30
N VAL A 262 -14.44 3.08 -11.28
CA VAL A 262 -15.17 3.06 -10.01
C VAL A 262 -16.65 3.38 -10.24
N TYR A 263 -16.94 4.43 -11.00
CA TYR A 263 -18.33 4.82 -11.30
C TYR A 263 -19.10 3.70 -12.02
N VAL A 264 -18.53 3.14 -13.10
CA VAL A 264 -19.17 2.07 -13.86
C VAL A 264 -19.36 0.83 -13.01
N SER A 265 -18.36 0.43 -12.22
CA SER A 265 -18.47 -0.74 -11.33
C SER A 265 -19.56 -0.55 -10.28
N THR A 266 -19.63 0.60 -9.65
CA THR A 266 -20.68 0.93 -8.67
C THR A 266 -22.05 0.91 -9.32
N TYR A 267 -22.18 1.52 -10.50
CA TYR A 267 -23.44 1.53 -11.25
C TYR A 267 -23.94 0.12 -11.58
N LEU A 268 -23.04 -0.75 -12.06
CA LEU A 268 -23.38 -2.14 -12.37
C LEU A 268 -23.79 -2.94 -11.12
N VAL A 269 -23.09 -2.75 -9.99
CA VAL A 269 -23.43 -3.42 -8.73
C VAL A 269 -24.81 -2.98 -8.25
N LEU A 270 -25.14 -1.70 -8.31
CA LEU A 270 -26.47 -1.19 -7.91
C LEU A 270 -27.57 -1.67 -8.85
N MET A 271 -27.30 -1.79 -10.15
CA MET A 271 -28.27 -2.36 -11.10
C MET A 271 -28.60 -3.83 -10.81
N THR A 272 -27.58 -4.61 -10.45
CA THR A 272 -27.77 -6.04 -10.17
C THR A 272 -28.31 -6.33 -8.79
N ASN A 273 -28.13 -5.40 -7.84
CA ASN A 273 -28.53 -5.55 -6.45
C ASN A 273 -29.29 -4.31 -5.92
N PRO A 274 -30.51 -4.06 -6.39
CA PRO A 274 -31.25 -2.82 -6.06
C PRO A 274 -31.63 -2.70 -4.57
N HIS A 275 -31.47 -3.76 -3.78
CA HIS A 275 -31.75 -3.78 -2.35
C HIS A 275 -30.57 -3.38 -1.47
N ILE A 276 -29.38 -3.21 -2.05
CA ILE A 276 -28.20 -2.77 -1.29
C ILE A 276 -28.31 -1.25 -1.10
N PRO A 277 -28.33 -0.73 0.15
CA PRO A 277 -28.29 0.70 0.36
C PRO A 277 -27.03 1.30 -0.26
N PHE A 278 -27.15 2.48 -0.85
CA PHE A 278 -26.04 3.17 -1.53
C PHE A 278 -24.91 3.56 -0.56
N LEU A 279 -25.22 3.65 0.72
CA LEU A 279 -24.31 3.91 1.84
C LEU A 279 -24.69 3.03 3.03
#